data_3c6241f4909c8a1b8cc978152131a0b8
#
_entry.id   3c6241f4909c8a1b8cc978152131a0b8
#
_cell.length_a   1.000
_cell.length_b   1.000
_cell.length_c   1.000
_cell.angle_alpha   90.00
_cell.angle_beta   90.00
_cell.angle_gamma   90.00
#
_symmetry.space_group_name_H-M   'P 1'
#
loop_
_entity.id
_entity.type
_entity.pdbx_description
1 polymer ?
#
loop_
_entity_poly.entity_id
_entity_poly.type
_entity_poly.pdbx_seq_one_letter_code
_entity_poly.pdbx_strand_id
1 'polypeptide(L)'
;ELYHFIGKDILYFHALFWPATLEFSGHRKPTQIFAHGFLTVNGEKMSKSRGTFITARSYLDHIKNPEYLRYYYAAKLNSTMEDIDLNLEDFVARVNSDLVGKYINIASRTAGFINKRFDGKLNPSADNPVVAEMRAVAQQVAEGYAERDYGKALREIMRLADLANGFVAEKAPWVMAKQEGQDALLQQVCSDALEMFRLLTLYLKPVLPKLAGEIEQFLNQVAHRPQFLGIERTPMLVGEVENHSGSTQCRHGDTKCVMPPLRGPMGEHGGRPSAACQG
;
A
#
# COMPACT_ATOMS: atom_id res chain seq x y z
N GLU A 1 -7.36 -3.51 -27.23
CA GLU A 1 -6.78 -2.21 -26.89
C GLU A 1 -5.27 -2.35 -26.65
N LEU A 2 -4.51 -1.29 -26.98
CA LEU A 2 -3.06 -1.23 -26.80
C LEU A 2 -2.70 0.12 -26.16
N TYR A 3 -2.15 0.08 -24.94
CA TYR A 3 -1.80 1.26 -24.18
C TYR A 3 -0.28 1.36 -24.04
N HIS A 4 0.28 2.55 -24.29
CA HIS A 4 1.68 2.85 -24.07
C HIS A 4 1.85 3.73 -22.84
N PHE A 5 2.64 3.26 -21.87
CA PHE A 5 3.08 4.05 -20.72
C PHE A 5 4.56 4.41 -20.90
N ILE A 6 4.87 5.69 -21.02
CA ILE A 6 6.20 6.17 -21.41
C ILE A 6 6.65 7.35 -20.56
N GLY A 7 7.96 7.59 -20.50
CA GLY A 7 8.51 8.82 -19.98
C GLY A 7 8.26 10.01 -20.93
N LYS A 8 8.14 11.20 -20.38
CA LYS A 8 7.88 12.44 -21.16
C LYS A 8 8.94 12.75 -22.21
N ASP A 9 10.18 12.28 -22.03
CA ASP A 9 11.31 12.48 -22.93
C ASP A 9 11.17 11.76 -24.27
N ILE A 10 10.38 10.70 -24.35
CA ILE A 10 10.15 9.93 -25.58
C ILE A 10 8.74 10.12 -26.16
N LEU A 11 7.98 11.09 -25.64
CA LEU A 11 6.60 11.36 -26.07
C LEU A 11 6.54 11.64 -27.59
N TYR A 12 7.47 12.44 -28.11
CA TYR A 12 7.51 12.79 -29.52
C TYR A 12 7.62 11.56 -30.42
N PHE A 13 8.47 10.61 -30.07
CA PHE A 13 8.64 9.36 -30.83
C PHE A 13 7.38 8.48 -30.79
N HIS A 14 6.72 8.39 -29.65
CA HIS A 14 5.57 7.53 -29.48
C HIS A 14 4.26 8.15 -29.96
N ALA A 15 4.17 9.51 -30.00
CA ALA A 15 2.98 10.21 -30.44
C ALA A 15 2.97 10.53 -31.95
N LEU A 16 4.12 10.65 -32.58
CA LEU A 16 4.23 11.02 -34.00
C LEU A 16 4.89 9.92 -34.84
N PHE A 17 6.16 9.59 -34.58
CA PHE A 17 6.90 8.65 -35.45
C PHE A 17 6.35 7.24 -35.43
N TRP A 18 6.13 6.71 -34.24
CA TRP A 18 5.70 5.33 -34.09
C TRP A 18 4.30 5.08 -34.67
N PRO A 19 3.27 5.90 -34.38
CA PRO A 19 1.97 5.75 -35.03
C PRO A 19 2.02 5.88 -36.56
N ALA A 20 2.82 6.81 -37.10
CA ALA A 20 3.00 6.93 -38.53
C ALA A 20 3.64 5.68 -39.15
N THR A 21 4.70 5.17 -38.53
CA THR A 21 5.37 3.92 -38.96
C THR A 21 4.38 2.76 -38.96
N LEU A 22 3.60 2.58 -37.91
CA LEU A 22 2.62 1.51 -37.81
C LEU A 22 1.52 1.64 -38.87
N GLU A 23 1.02 2.87 -39.11
CA GLU A 23 0.00 3.15 -40.14
C GLU A 23 0.50 2.72 -41.52
N PHE A 24 1.66 3.23 -41.92
CA PHE A 24 2.21 2.94 -43.25
C PHE A 24 2.69 1.48 -43.45
N SER A 25 2.93 0.77 -42.36
CA SER A 25 3.30 -0.66 -42.40
C SER A 25 2.10 -1.60 -42.24
N GLY A 26 0.87 -1.06 -42.11
CA GLY A 26 -0.34 -1.85 -41.97
C GLY A 26 -0.51 -2.50 -40.57
N HIS A 27 0.16 -1.97 -39.57
CA HIS A 27 0.10 -2.47 -38.20
C HIS A 27 -0.85 -1.64 -37.33
N ARG A 28 -1.31 -2.26 -36.24
CA ARG A 28 -2.20 -1.60 -35.28
C ARG A 28 -1.49 -0.48 -34.54
N LYS A 29 -2.10 0.70 -34.50
CA LYS A 29 -1.65 1.84 -33.69
C LYS A 29 -2.02 1.68 -32.22
N PRO A 30 -1.30 2.35 -31.28
CA PRO A 30 -1.72 2.46 -29.91
C PRO A 30 -3.12 3.07 -29.78
N THR A 31 -3.92 2.52 -28.89
CA THR A 31 -5.24 3.08 -28.53
C THR A 31 -5.05 4.40 -27.79
N GLN A 32 -4.07 4.43 -26.88
CA GLN A 32 -3.76 5.62 -26.09
C GLN A 32 -2.32 5.60 -25.60
N ILE A 33 -1.75 6.78 -25.41
CA ILE A 33 -0.38 6.98 -24.91
C ILE A 33 -0.47 7.80 -23.62
N PHE A 34 0.16 7.30 -22.56
CA PHE A 34 0.25 7.94 -21.27
C PHE A 34 1.70 8.28 -20.97
N ALA A 35 2.00 9.58 -20.89
CA ALA A 35 3.33 10.05 -20.53
C ALA A 35 3.38 10.45 -19.05
N HIS A 36 4.47 10.12 -18.37
CA HIS A 36 4.75 10.51 -17.00
C HIS A 36 6.05 11.32 -16.90
N GLY A 37 6.21 12.06 -15.80
CA GLY A 37 7.42 12.82 -15.49
C GLY A 37 8.62 11.95 -15.12
N PHE A 38 9.73 12.59 -14.81
CA PHE A 38 10.93 11.90 -14.34
C PHE A 38 10.84 11.59 -12.85
N LEU A 39 11.68 10.64 -12.43
CA LEU A 39 11.92 10.36 -11.02
C LEU A 39 13.19 11.08 -10.59
N THR A 40 13.06 11.92 -9.57
CA THR A 40 14.18 12.54 -8.85
C THR A 40 14.39 11.84 -7.50
N VAL A 41 15.53 12.04 -6.88
CA VAL A 41 15.83 11.52 -5.54
C VAL A 41 16.32 12.69 -4.69
N ASN A 42 15.57 13.03 -3.63
CA ASN A 42 15.83 14.19 -2.79
C ASN A 42 16.03 15.50 -3.59
N GLY A 43 15.16 15.71 -4.60
CA GLY A 43 15.21 16.88 -5.47
C GLY A 43 16.27 16.85 -6.58
N GLU A 44 17.11 15.82 -6.62
CA GLU A 44 18.17 15.69 -7.62
C GLU A 44 17.82 14.68 -8.72
N LYS A 45 18.19 14.99 -9.96
CA LYS A 45 18.07 14.06 -11.07
C LYS A 45 18.96 12.83 -10.81
N MET A 46 18.42 11.64 -11.00
CA MET A 46 19.20 10.40 -10.91
C MET A 46 20.39 10.43 -11.89
N SER A 47 21.57 10.21 -11.36
CA SER A 47 22.81 10.17 -12.15
C SER A 47 23.74 9.07 -11.65
N LYS A 48 24.15 8.18 -12.58
CA LYS A 48 25.13 7.13 -12.26
C LYS A 48 26.48 7.71 -11.86
N SER A 49 26.92 8.79 -12.54
CA SER A 49 28.21 9.44 -12.28
C SER A 49 28.26 10.17 -10.93
N ARG A 50 27.11 10.61 -10.41
CA ARG A 50 26.99 11.30 -9.10
C ARG A 50 26.66 10.37 -7.95
N GLY A 51 26.45 9.06 -8.21
CA GLY A 51 26.04 8.12 -7.16
C GLY A 51 24.61 8.29 -6.63
N THR A 52 23.79 9.15 -7.25
CA THR A 52 22.38 9.38 -6.85
C THR A 52 21.40 8.42 -7.53
N PHE A 53 21.91 7.38 -8.21
CA PHE A 53 21.10 6.43 -8.97
C PHE A 53 20.72 5.23 -8.10
N ILE A 54 19.44 5.13 -7.74
CA ILE A 54 18.88 3.99 -7.03
C ILE A 54 18.31 3.02 -8.07
N THR A 55 18.89 1.81 -8.16
CA THR A 55 18.32 0.75 -9.00
C THR A 55 17.23 0.00 -8.25
N ALA A 56 16.29 -0.61 -8.97
CA ALA A 56 15.32 -1.51 -8.36
C ALA A 56 16.01 -2.66 -7.60
N ARG A 57 17.18 -3.12 -8.08
CA ARG A 57 17.96 -4.15 -7.41
C ARG A 57 18.53 -3.66 -6.09
N SER A 58 19.17 -2.50 -6.06
CA SER A 58 19.70 -1.93 -4.82
C SER A 58 18.61 -1.66 -3.78
N TYR A 59 17.42 -1.25 -4.22
CA TYR A 59 16.27 -1.15 -3.32
C TYR A 59 15.91 -2.51 -2.70
N LEU A 60 15.79 -3.57 -3.52
CA LEU A 60 15.42 -4.91 -3.06
C LEU A 60 16.48 -5.58 -2.18
N ASP A 61 17.75 -5.23 -2.35
CA ASP A 61 18.83 -5.72 -1.50
C ASP A 61 18.69 -5.20 -0.05
N HIS A 62 18.11 -4.01 0.13
CA HIS A 62 17.88 -3.38 1.44
C HIS A 62 16.46 -3.60 1.97
N ILE A 63 15.46 -3.44 1.10
CA ILE A 63 14.04 -3.57 1.43
C ILE A 63 13.44 -4.66 0.55
N LYS A 64 13.25 -5.85 1.10
CA LYS A 64 12.78 -7.02 0.35
C LYS A 64 11.34 -6.92 -0.15
N ASN A 65 10.57 -5.93 0.32
CA ASN A 65 9.18 -5.74 -0.07
C ASN A 65 9.02 -4.60 -1.10
N PRO A 66 8.73 -4.91 -2.37
CA PRO A 66 8.55 -3.89 -3.41
C PRO A 66 7.26 -3.08 -3.24
N GLU A 67 6.29 -3.56 -2.46
CA GLU A 67 4.98 -2.92 -2.36
C GLU A 67 5.01 -1.61 -1.59
N TYR A 68 5.97 -1.42 -0.69
CA TYR A 68 6.14 -0.12 -0.02
C TYR A 68 6.50 0.99 -1.01
N LEU A 69 7.39 0.68 -1.97
CA LEU A 69 7.76 1.63 -3.02
C LEU A 69 6.61 1.85 -4.02
N ARG A 70 5.87 0.78 -4.35
CA ARG A 70 4.66 0.89 -5.18
C ARG A 70 3.62 1.82 -4.53
N TYR A 71 3.38 1.66 -3.24
CA TYR A 71 2.48 2.51 -2.47
C TYR A 71 2.92 3.98 -2.50
N TYR A 72 4.20 4.22 -2.25
CA TYR A 72 4.75 5.58 -2.25
C TYR A 72 4.59 6.27 -3.60
N TYR A 73 4.91 5.58 -4.68
CA TYR A 73 4.74 6.14 -6.02
C TYR A 73 3.26 6.36 -6.35
N ALA A 74 2.40 5.40 -6.07
CA ALA A 74 0.98 5.56 -6.28
C ALA A 74 0.40 6.74 -5.50
N ALA A 75 0.88 7.01 -4.29
CA ALA A 75 0.45 8.15 -3.49
C ALA A 75 0.87 9.52 -4.07
N LYS A 76 1.89 9.54 -4.93
CA LYS A 76 2.40 10.76 -5.60
C LYS A 76 1.98 10.88 -7.07
N LEU A 77 1.64 9.77 -7.71
CA LEU A 77 1.23 9.74 -9.12
C LEU A 77 -0.17 10.33 -9.31
N ASN A 78 -0.26 11.18 -10.29
CA ASN A 78 -1.51 11.74 -10.79
C ASN A 78 -1.60 11.57 -12.33
N SER A 79 -2.64 12.10 -12.95
CA SER A 79 -2.84 12.03 -14.41
C SER A 79 -2.00 13.02 -15.20
N THR A 80 -1.12 13.81 -14.56
CA THR A 80 -0.25 14.81 -15.20
C THR A 80 1.15 14.28 -15.45
N MET A 81 1.96 15.06 -16.22
CA MET A 81 3.36 14.72 -16.51
C MET A 81 4.36 15.35 -15.52
N GLU A 82 3.94 15.54 -14.27
CA GLU A 82 4.81 16.11 -13.23
C GLU A 82 5.90 15.13 -12.82
N ASP A 83 7.05 15.69 -12.46
CA ASP A 83 8.17 14.91 -11.94
C ASP A 83 7.84 14.44 -10.50
N ILE A 84 8.27 13.20 -10.18
CA ILE A 84 8.05 12.61 -8.86
C ILE A 84 9.38 12.63 -8.11
N ASP A 85 9.37 13.18 -6.91
CA ASP A 85 10.53 13.11 -6.03
C ASP A 85 10.43 11.95 -5.04
N LEU A 86 11.43 11.07 -5.05
CA LEU A 86 11.65 10.06 -4.03
C LEU A 86 12.47 10.68 -2.90
N ASN A 87 11.77 11.25 -1.93
CA ASN A 87 12.38 11.65 -0.66
C ASN A 87 12.34 10.46 0.31
N LEU A 88 13.48 10.00 0.80
CA LEU A 88 13.59 8.79 1.61
C LEU A 88 12.95 8.94 3.00
N GLU A 89 13.01 10.13 3.59
CA GLU A 89 12.38 10.40 4.88
C GLU A 89 10.85 10.41 4.75
N ASP A 90 10.32 11.09 3.72
CA ASP A 90 8.88 11.07 3.40
C ASP A 90 8.39 9.65 3.05
N PHE A 91 9.21 8.87 2.34
CA PHE A 91 8.91 7.46 2.04
C PHE A 91 8.71 6.65 3.34
N VAL A 92 9.65 6.71 4.27
CA VAL A 92 9.57 5.99 5.55
C VAL A 92 8.40 6.50 6.38
N ALA A 93 8.23 7.82 6.49
CA ALA A 93 7.14 8.43 7.24
C ALA A 93 5.77 8.00 6.70
N ARG A 94 5.60 8.03 5.39
CA ARG A 94 4.33 7.68 4.74
C ARG A 94 3.99 6.20 4.87
N VAL A 95 4.94 5.29 4.65
CA VAL A 95 4.71 3.85 4.83
C VAL A 95 4.35 3.54 6.28
N ASN A 96 5.06 4.12 7.26
CA ASN A 96 4.77 3.90 8.67
C ASN A 96 3.42 4.52 9.10
N SER A 97 3.12 5.73 8.65
CA SER A 97 1.85 6.39 8.98
C SER A 97 0.66 5.69 8.35
N ASP A 98 0.70 5.50 7.03
CA ASP A 98 -0.47 5.08 6.29
C ASP A 98 -0.70 3.55 6.36
N LEU A 99 0.34 2.75 6.06
CA LEU A 99 0.19 1.30 6.01
C LEU A 99 0.22 0.68 7.41
N VAL A 100 1.16 1.08 8.27
CA VAL A 100 1.27 0.50 9.61
C VAL A 100 0.33 1.19 10.58
N GLY A 101 0.41 2.52 10.69
CA GLY A 101 -0.31 3.31 11.70
C GLY A 101 -1.81 3.42 11.46
N LYS A 102 -2.26 3.39 10.19
CA LYS A 102 -3.69 3.48 9.87
C LYS A 102 -4.24 2.12 9.43
N TYR A 103 -3.75 1.56 8.33
CA TYR A 103 -4.39 0.41 7.69
C TYR A 103 -4.26 -0.87 8.52
N ILE A 104 -3.05 -1.37 8.76
CA ILE A 104 -2.84 -2.62 9.52
C ILE A 104 -3.27 -2.49 10.99
N ASN A 105 -3.19 -1.28 11.54
CA ASN A 105 -3.59 -1.01 12.92
C ASN A 105 -5.05 -1.39 13.22
N ILE A 106 -5.96 -1.27 12.25
CA ILE A 106 -7.37 -1.67 12.41
C ILE A 106 -7.47 -3.16 12.78
N ALA A 107 -6.85 -4.02 11.96
CA ALA A 107 -6.86 -5.46 12.18
C ALA A 107 -6.10 -5.86 13.46
N SER A 108 -4.93 -5.24 13.73
CA SER A 108 -4.12 -5.57 14.91
C SER A 108 -4.85 -5.30 16.24
N ARG A 109 -5.76 -4.33 16.26
CA ARG A 109 -6.53 -3.95 17.46
C ARG A 109 -7.82 -4.74 17.64
N THR A 110 -8.28 -5.49 16.64
CA THR A 110 -9.61 -6.12 16.62
C THR A 110 -9.58 -7.62 16.37
N ALA A 111 -8.73 -8.12 15.48
CA ALA A 111 -8.70 -9.54 15.11
C ALA A 111 -8.38 -10.49 16.29
N GLY A 112 -7.53 -10.04 17.22
CA GLY A 112 -7.19 -10.82 18.39
C GLY A 112 -8.38 -11.16 19.29
N PHE A 113 -9.39 -10.29 19.37
CA PHE A 113 -10.62 -10.56 20.13
C PHE A 113 -11.48 -11.62 19.42
N ILE A 114 -11.62 -11.50 18.11
CA ILE A 114 -12.40 -12.46 17.30
C ILE A 114 -11.81 -13.86 17.42
N ASN A 115 -10.49 -14.01 17.26
CA ASN A 115 -9.84 -15.31 17.36
C ASN A 115 -9.91 -15.92 18.77
N LYS A 116 -9.65 -15.12 19.80
CA LYS A 116 -9.53 -15.63 21.19
C LYS A 116 -10.86 -15.90 21.87
N ARG A 117 -11.92 -15.15 21.53
CA ARG A 117 -13.19 -15.19 22.24
C ARG A 117 -14.35 -15.77 21.41
N PHE A 118 -14.22 -15.73 20.07
CA PHE A 118 -15.33 -16.06 19.18
C PHE A 118 -14.95 -17.10 18.10
N ASP A 119 -13.87 -17.86 18.32
CA ASP A 119 -13.39 -18.94 17.41
C ASP A 119 -13.27 -18.47 15.95
N GLY A 120 -12.83 -17.23 15.73
CA GLY A 120 -12.72 -16.66 14.40
C GLY A 120 -14.06 -16.28 13.73
N LYS A 121 -15.20 -16.42 14.42
CA LYS A 121 -16.52 -16.15 13.84
C LYS A 121 -16.83 -14.68 13.84
N LEU A 122 -17.15 -14.13 12.66
CA LEU A 122 -17.58 -12.75 12.49
C LEU A 122 -19.10 -12.62 12.56
N ASN A 123 -19.55 -11.50 13.14
CA ASN A 123 -20.97 -11.12 13.20
C ASN A 123 -21.11 -9.61 12.96
N PRO A 124 -20.85 -9.12 11.71
CA PRO A 124 -20.94 -7.70 11.41
C PRO A 124 -22.39 -7.21 11.48
N SER A 125 -22.56 -5.94 11.86
CA SER A 125 -23.89 -5.31 11.85
C SER A 125 -24.40 -5.11 10.42
N ALA A 126 -25.72 -5.16 10.25
CA ALA A 126 -26.34 -4.93 8.94
C ALA A 126 -26.18 -3.46 8.49
N ASP A 127 -26.22 -2.52 9.42
CA ASP A 127 -26.46 -1.11 9.17
C ASP A 127 -25.38 -0.20 9.80
N ASN A 128 -24.10 -0.63 9.74
CA ASN A 128 -23.01 0.22 10.21
C ASN A 128 -22.80 1.41 9.24
N PRO A 129 -22.97 2.66 9.72
CA PRO A 129 -22.89 3.83 8.84
C PRO A 129 -21.51 4.04 8.22
N VAL A 130 -20.42 3.69 8.93
CA VAL A 130 -19.05 3.80 8.40
C VAL A 130 -18.84 2.78 7.28
N VAL A 131 -19.32 1.56 7.46
CA VAL A 131 -19.27 0.53 6.38
C VAL A 131 -20.09 0.96 5.18
N ALA A 132 -21.26 1.56 5.39
CA ALA A 132 -22.10 2.08 4.30
C ALA A 132 -21.39 3.21 3.54
N GLU A 133 -20.76 4.16 4.24
CA GLU A 133 -19.97 5.23 3.64
C GLU A 133 -18.80 4.66 2.82
N MET A 134 -18.06 3.70 3.39
CA MET A 134 -16.95 3.05 2.69
C MET A 134 -17.38 2.36 1.40
N ARG A 135 -18.56 1.74 1.38
CA ARG A 135 -19.11 1.12 0.16
C ARG A 135 -19.57 2.15 -0.86
N ALA A 136 -20.12 3.26 -0.42
CA ALA A 136 -20.63 4.32 -1.30
C ALA A 136 -19.53 4.95 -2.17
N VAL A 137 -18.28 4.98 -1.71
CA VAL A 137 -17.14 5.56 -2.46
C VAL A 137 -16.47 4.58 -3.43
N ALA A 138 -16.92 3.33 -3.52
CA ALA A 138 -16.29 2.31 -4.35
C ALA A 138 -16.10 2.75 -5.81
N GLN A 139 -17.13 3.35 -6.38
CA GLN A 139 -17.09 3.86 -7.77
C GLN A 139 -16.07 4.99 -7.93
N GLN A 140 -16.01 5.93 -6.99
CA GLN A 140 -15.04 7.04 -7.00
C GLN A 140 -13.58 6.52 -6.94
N VAL A 141 -13.32 5.50 -6.11
CA VAL A 141 -11.99 4.89 -6.02
C VAL A 141 -11.65 4.18 -7.34
N ALA A 142 -12.59 3.44 -7.92
CA ALA A 142 -12.42 2.76 -9.20
C ALA A 142 -12.11 3.74 -10.34
N GLU A 143 -12.84 4.85 -10.41
CA GLU A 143 -12.60 5.94 -11.38
C GLU A 143 -11.21 6.57 -11.19
N GLY A 144 -10.78 6.83 -9.94
CA GLY A 144 -9.45 7.35 -9.65
C GLY A 144 -8.34 6.44 -10.19
N TYR A 145 -8.51 5.12 -10.09
CA TYR A 145 -7.58 4.16 -10.70
C TYR A 145 -7.66 4.14 -12.24
N ALA A 146 -8.87 4.14 -12.80
CA ALA A 146 -9.07 4.13 -14.25
C ALA A 146 -8.51 5.38 -14.93
N GLU A 147 -8.66 6.54 -14.30
CA GLU A 147 -8.14 7.83 -14.75
C GLU A 147 -6.66 8.06 -14.43
N ARG A 148 -6.02 7.12 -13.72
CA ARG A 148 -4.62 7.19 -13.26
C ARG A 148 -4.35 8.32 -12.25
N ASP A 149 -5.37 8.84 -11.61
CA ASP A 149 -5.24 9.78 -10.48
C ASP A 149 -5.07 8.99 -9.17
N TYR A 150 -3.99 8.19 -9.13
CA TYR A 150 -3.73 7.26 -8.02
C TYR A 150 -3.59 8.00 -6.69
N GLY A 151 -2.96 9.17 -6.68
CA GLY A 151 -2.80 9.97 -5.47
C GLY A 151 -4.14 10.42 -4.88
N LYS A 152 -5.13 10.74 -5.72
CA LYS A 152 -6.49 11.06 -5.28
C LYS A 152 -7.19 9.83 -4.69
N ALA A 153 -7.11 8.69 -5.39
CA ALA A 153 -7.68 7.43 -4.92
C ALA A 153 -7.09 7.03 -3.56
N LEU A 154 -5.76 7.08 -3.40
CA LEU A 154 -5.11 6.72 -2.14
C LEU A 154 -5.41 7.70 -1.00
N ARG A 155 -5.54 9.00 -1.26
CA ARG A 155 -5.98 9.95 -0.24
C ARG A 155 -7.38 9.62 0.28
N GLU A 156 -8.30 9.26 -0.62
CA GLU A 156 -9.64 8.84 -0.23
C GLU A 156 -9.62 7.54 0.58
N ILE A 157 -8.85 6.54 0.16
CA ILE A 157 -8.69 5.28 0.89
C ILE A 157 -8.12 5.53 2.29
N MET A 158 -7.14 6.43 2.44
CA MET A 158 -6.58 6.76 3.76
C MET A 158 -7.55 7.58 4.63
N ARG A 159 -8.41 8.42 4.04
CA ARG A 159 -9.51 9.06 4.75
C ARG A 159 -10.48 8.01 5.33
N LEU A 160 -10.82 6.99 4.56
CA LEU A 160 -11.64 5.87 5.03
C LEU A 160 -10.94 5.06 6.13
N ALA A 161 -9.62 4.90 6.05
CA ALA A 161 -8.85 4.25 7.11
C ALA A 161 -8.87 5.08 8.41
N ASP A 162 -8.85 6.41 8.32
CA ASP A 162 -9.02 7.29 9.48
C ASP A 162 -10.42 7.15 10.11
N LEU A 163 -11.48 7.06 9.30
CA LEU A 163 -12.84 6.79 9.81
C LEU A 163 -12.93 5.45 10.54
N ALA A 164 -12.34 4.40 9.97
CA ALA A 164 -12.33 3.08 10.60
C ALA A 164 -11.55 3.09 11.94
N ASN A 165 -10.40 3.78 11.99
CA ASN A 165 -9.65 3.95 13.24
C ASN A 165 -10.42 4.79 14.26
N GLY A 166 -11.13 5.83 13.83
CA GLY A 166 -12.02 6.63 14.65
C GLY A 166 -13.13 5.77 15.28
N PHE A 167 -13.80 4.94 14.49
CA PHE A 167 -14.78 3.97 14.95
C PHE A 167 -14.20 3.02 16.02
N VAL A 168 -13.04 2.41 15.76
CA VAL A 168 -12.38 1.51 16.72
C VAL A 168 -11.99 2.24 18.00
N ALA A 169 -11.53 3.49 17.91
CA ALA A 169 -11.15 4.29 19.06
C ALA A 169 -12.38 4.69 19.91
N GLU A 170 -13.48 5.10 19.28
CA GLU A 170 -14.74 5.45 19.93
C GLU A 170 -15.34 4.24 20.65
N LYS A 171 -15.43 3.10 19.98
CA LYS A 171 -16.00 1.87 20.55
C LYS A 171 -15.10 1.20 21.59
N ALA A 172 -13.80 1.46 21.55
CA ALA A 172 -12.81 0.98 22.52
C ALA A 172 -12.96 -0.52 22.88
N PRO A 173 -12.85 -1.47 21.94
CA PRO A 173 -13.12 -2.89 22.18
C PRO A 173 -12.28 -3.48 23.33
N TRP A 174 -11.11 -2.93 23.60
CA TRP A 174 -10.27 -3.34 24.75
C TRP A 174 -10.87 -2.95 26.11
N VAL A 175 -11.78 -1.96 26.17
CA VAL A 175 -12.55 -1.61 27.37
C VAL A 175 -13.73 -2.55 27.48
N MET A 176 -14.49 -2.75 26.40
CA MET A 176 -15.64 -3.69 26.37
C MET A 176 -15.23 -5.10 26.79
N ALA A 177 -14.06 -5.55 26.36
CA ALA A 177 -13.53 -6.87 26.69
C ALA A 177 -13.31 -7.12 28.21
N LYS A 178 -13.30 -6.06 29.02
CA LYS A 178 -13.16 -6.15 30.50
C LYS A 178 -14.49 -6.07 31.22
N GLN A 179 -15.58 -5.83 30.51
CA GLN A 179 -16.93 -5.68 31.08
C GLN A 179 -17.71 -6.98 30.87
N GLU A 180 -18.40 -7.42 31.92
CA GLU A 180 -19.28 -8.59 31.83
C GLU A 180 -20.51 -8.29 30.95
N GLY A 181 -20.99 -9.28 30.22
CA GLY A 181 -22.18 -9.16 29.36
C GLY A 181 -22.00 -8.39 28.06
N GLN A 182 -20.78 -7.92 27.72
CA GLN A 182 -20.52 -7.14 26.51
C GLN A 182 -20.02 -8.00 25.34
N ASP A 183 -19.95 -9.31 25.46
CA ASP A 183 -19.34 -10.18 24.45
C ASP A 183 -20.03 -10.09 23.08
N ALA A 184 -21.35 -10.03 23.03
CA ALA A 184 -22.08 -9.91 21.75
C ALA A 184 -21.78 -8.56 21.06
N LEU A 185 -21.73 -7.48 21.80
CA LEU A 185 -21.41 -6.15 21.28
C LEU A 185 -19.93 -6.06 20.89
N LEU A 186 -19.02 -6.66 21.67
CA LEU A 186 -17.60 -6.75 21.35
C LEU A 186 -17.39 -7.51 20.04
N GLN A 187 -18.05 -8.66 19.86
CA GLN A 187 -18.00 -9.42 18.62
C GLN A 187 -18.45 -8.59 17.43
N GLN A 188 -19.58 -7.90 17.57
CA GLN A 188 -20.13 -7.06 16.51
C GLN A 188 -19.18 -5.91 16.14
N VAL A 189 -18.68 -5.16 17.12
CA VAL A 189 -17.76 -4.04 16.90
C VAL A 189 -16.46 -4.51 16.22
N CYS A 190 -15.88 -5.60 16.69
CA CYS A 190 -14.67 -6.14 16.06
C CYS A 190 -14.94 -6.68 14.65
N SER A 191 -16.12 -7.27 14.41
CA SER A 191 -16.51 -7.75 13.08
C SER A 191 -16.73 -6.59 12.11
N ASP A 192 -17.36 -5.51 12.56
CA ASP A 192 -17.54 -4.29 11.75
C ASP A 192 -16.18 -3.67 11.38
N ALA A 193 -15.25 -3.60 12.32
CA ALA A 193 -13.91 -3.09 12.05
C ALA A 193 -13.15 -3.98 11.05
N LEU A 194 -13.29 -5.31 11.12
CA LEU A 194 -12.69 -6.22 10.16
C LEU A 194 -13.36 -6.16 8.78
N GLU A 195 -14.66 -5.85 8.70
CA GLU A 195 -15.33 -5.56 7.43
C GLU A 195 -14.79 -4.26 6.80
N MET A 196 -14.58 -3.21 7.60
CA MET A 196 -13.92 -1.99 7.14
C MET A 196 -12.51 -2.26 6.63
N PHE A 197 -11.74 -3.07 7.36
CA PHE A 197 -10.39 -3.49 6.94
C PHE A 197 -10.41 -4.29 5.64
N ARG A 198 -11.40 -5.16 5.44
CA ARG A 198 -11.61 -5.90 4.19
C ARG A 198 -11.87 -4.97 3.01
N LEU A 199 -12.74 -3.97 3.18
CA LEU A 199 -13.02 -2.99 2.13
C LEU A 199 -11.79 -2.17 1.76
N LEU A 200 -11.00 -1.73 2.75
CA LEU A 200 -9.73 -1.05 2.49
C LEU A 200 -8.74 -1.95 1.74
N THR A 201 -8.69 -3.24 2.09
CA THR A 201 -7.86 -4.23 1.38
C THR A 201 -8.26 -4.35 -0.08
N LEU A 202 -9.56 -4.41 -0.35
CA LEU A 202 -10.08 -4.45 -1.72
C LEU A 202 -9.64 -3.22 -2.52
N TYR A 203 -9.75 -2.03 -1.93
CA TYR A 203 -9.37 -0.78 -2.57
C TYR A 203 -7.85 -0.64 -2.78
N LEU A 204 -7.04 -1.17 -1.87
CA LEU A 204 -5.59 -1.15 -1.97
C LEU A 204 -5.01 -2.26 -2.87
N LYS A 205 -5.79 -3.30 -3.20
CA LYS A 205 -5.32 -4.46 -3.97
C LYS A 205 -4.63 -4.12 -5.29
N PRO A 206 -5.04 -3.13 -6.09
CA PRO A 206 -4.31 -2.76 -7.30
C PRO A 206 -2.87 -2.27 -7.04
N VAL A 207 -2.62 -1.68 -5.88
CA VAL A 207 -1.31 -1.13 -5.48
C VAL A 207 -0.50 -2.14 -4.68
N LEU A 208 -1.15 -2.89 -3.77
CA LEU A 208 -0.56 -3.83 -2.83
C LEU A 208 -1.11 -5.26 -3.05
N PRO A 209 -0.89 -5.87 -4.24
CA PRO A 209 -1.53 -7.15 -4.59
C PRO A 209 -1.07 -8.31 -3.71
N LYS A 210 0.20 -8.36 -3.30
CA LYS A 210 0.73 -9.41 -2.44
C LYS A 210 0.16 -9.31 -1.03
N LEU A 211 0.24 -8.11 -0.42
CA LEU A 211 -0.33 -7.85 0.91
C LEU A 211 -1.84 -8.14 0.94
N ALA A 212 -2.57 -7.71 -0.10
CA ALA A 212 -3.99 -8.00 -0.21
C ALA A 212 -4.27 -9.51 -0.28
N GLY A 213 -3.47 -10.27 -1.03
CA GLY A 213 -3.59 -11.73 -1.08
C GLY A 213 -3.31 -12.41 0.26
N GLU A 214 -2.32 -11.95 1.02
CA GLU A 214 -2.02 -12.42 2.37
C GLU A 214 -3.18 -12.12 3.35
N ILE A 215 -3.77 -10.93 3.25
CA ILE A 215 -4.93 -10.55 4.07
C ILE A 215 -6.20 -11.32 3.66
N GLU A 216 -6.42 -11.56 2.39
CA GLU A 216 -7.53 -12.40 1.91
C GLU A 216 -7.44 -13.83 2.47
N GLN A 217 -6.23 -14.40 2.53
CA GLN A 217 -6.00 -15.68 3.20
C GLN A 217 -6.27 -15.59 4.70
N PHE A 218 -5.77 -14.54 5.35
CA PHE A 218 -6.03 -14.28 6.77
C PHE A 218 -7.52 -14.15 7.08
N LEU A 219 -8.29 -13.51 6.21
CA LEU A 219 -9.75 -13.37 6.34
C LEU A 219 -10.52 -14.57 5.75
N ASN A 220 -9.84 -15.66 5.37
CA ASN A 220 -10.43 -16.83 4.70
C ASN A 220 -11.20 -16.48 3.42
N GLN A 221 -10.78 -15.45 2.72
CA GLN A 221 -11.34 -15.08 1.43
C GLN A 221 -10.52 -15.70 0.31
N VAL A 222 -11.12 -16.60 -0.44
CA VAL A 222 -10.54 -17.11 -1.69
C VAL A 222 -10.39 -15.94 -2.66
N ALA A 223 -9.18 -15.76 -3.23
CA ALA A 223 -8.87 -14.70 -4.18
C ALA A 223 -9.80 -14.76 -5.41
N HIS A 224 -10.94 -14.11 -5.35
CA HIS A 224 -11.73 -13.82 -6.52
C HIS A 224 -11.21 -12.55 -7.17
N ARG A 225 -11.12 -12.55 -8.50
CA ARG A 225 -10.85 -11.32 -9.28
C ARG A 225 -11.78 -10.22 -8.78
N PRO A 226 -11.29 -8.98 -8.58
CA PRO A 226 -12.12 -7.91 -8.07
C PRO A 226 -13.28 -7.67 -9.05
N GLN A 227 -14.43 -8.19 -8.71
CA GLN A 227 -15.69 -7.70 -9.28
C GLN A 227 -16.05 -6.47 -8.46
N PHE A 228 -15.79 -5.31 -9.03
CA PHE A 228 -16.10 -4.01 -8.39
C PHE A 228 -17.60 -3.80 -8.13
N LEU A 229 -18.45 -4.68 -8.61
CA LEU A 229 -19.91 -4.58 -8.52
C LEU A 229 -20.47 -5.94 -8.08
N GLY A 230 -20.86 -6.06 -6.84
CA GLY A 230 -21.57 -7.22 -6.30
C GLY A 230 -20.93 -7.80 -5.04
N ILE A 231 -21.03 -7.08 -3.94
CA ILE A 231 -20.59 -7.59 -2.62
C ILE A 231 -21.75 -8.39 -2.05
N GLU A 232 -21.83 -9.67 -2.38
CA GLU A 232 -22.68 -10.60 -1.64
C GLU A 232 -22.04 -10.88 -0.28
N ARG A 233 -22.87 -10.85 0.78
CA ARG A 233 -22.48 -11.16 2.15
C ARG A 233 -22.18 -12.65 2.27
N THR A 234 -20.92 -13.06 2.23
CA THR A 234 -20.52 -14.39 2.64
C THR A 234 -20.07 -14.32 4.10
N PRO A 235 -20.51 -15.23 4.97
CA PRO A 235 -20.00 -15.30 6.35
C PRO A 235 -18.49 -15.52 6.32
N MET A 236 -17.74 -14.67 7.01
CA MET A 236 -16.29 -14.75 7.07
C MET A 236 -15.85 -15.44 8.35
N LEU A 237 -14.92 -16.37 8.21
CA LEU A 237 -14.14 -16.94 9.31
C LEU A 237 -12.75 -16.29 9.28
N VAL A 238 -12.25 -15.87 10.43
CA VAL A 238 -10.87 -15.43 10.55
C VAL A 238 -10.02 -16.66 10.83
N GLY A 239 -9.16 -17.01 9.87
CA GLY A 239 -8.20 -18.11 10.04
C GLY A 239 -7.19 -17.85 11.13
N GLU A 240 -6.66 -18.89 11.73
CA GLU A 240 -5.48 -18.78 12.58
C GLU A 240 -4.31 -18.29 11.76
N VAL A 241 -3.64 -17.25 12.26
CA VAL A 241 -2.35 -16.82 11.72
C VAL A 241 -1.32 -17.86 12.16
N GLU A 242 -1.12 -18.90 11.36
CA GLU A 242 0.10 -19.67 11.50
C GLU A 242 1.28 -18.73 11.24
N ASN A 243 2.06 -18.49 12.30
CA ASN A 243 3.31 -17.75 12.23
C ASN A 243 4.31 -18.47 11.32
N HIS A 244 4.17 -18.29 10.01
CA HIS A 244 5.28 -18.51 9.10
C HIS A 244 6.16 -17.26 9.17
N SER A 245 6.71 -17.08 10.35
CA SER A 245 7.65 -16.03 10.68
C SER A 245 9.02 -16.35 10.12
N GLY A 246 9.39 -15.63 9.07
CA GLY A 246 10.72 -15.07 9.08
C GLY A 246 10.68 -13.89 10.05
N SER A 247 10.98 -14.15 11.30
CA SER A 247 11.21 -13.25 12.43
C SER A 247 11.17 -11.74 12.18
N THR A 248 10.03 -11.12 12.50
CA THR A 248 10.01 -9.81 13.12
C THR A 248 9.00 -9.88 14.26
N GLN A 249 9.45 -10.25 15.44
CA GLN A 249 8.66 -10.19 16.67
C GLN A 249 8.38 -8.74 17.00
N CYS A 250 7.17 -8.26 16.75
CA CYS A 250 6.65 -7.09 17.42
C CYS A 250 6.31 -7.48 18.85
N ARG A 251 7.16 -7.13 19.81
CA ARG A 251 6.85 -7.23 21.22
C ARG A 251 5.76 -6.23 21.59
N HIS A 252 4.83 -6.66 22.42
CA HIS A 252 3.79 -5.81 23.01
C HIS A 252 4.45 -4.59 23.68
N GLY A 253 4.23 -3.41 23.14
CA GLY A 253 4.68 -2.14 23.74
C GLY A 253 5.34 -1.15 22.77
N ASP A 254 5.93 -1.59 21.67
CA ASP A 254 6.63 -0.68 20.76
C ASP A 254 5.84 -0.45 19.46
N THR A 255 5.25 0.73 19.37
CA THR A 255 4.47 1.19 18.21
C THR A 255 5.36 1.67 17.05
N LYS A 256 6.63 1.29 17.01
CA LYS A 256 7.55 1.67 15.95
C LYS A 256 8.24 0.43 15.37
N CYS A 257 7.70 -0.11 14.29
CA CYS A 257 8.52 -0.86 13.34
C CYS A 257 9.49 0.14 12.69
N VAL A 258 10.66 0.30 13.28
CA VAL A 258 11.72 1.13 12.71
C VAL A 258 12.30 0.37 11.53
N MET A 259 12.10 0.88 10.31
CA MET A 259 12.93 0.46 9.19
C MET A 259 14.39 0.80 9.51
N PRO A 260 15.34 -0.10 9.25
CA PRO A 260 16.75 0.25 9.39
C PRO A 260 17.06 1.43 8.46
N PRO A 261 17.89 2.38 8.90
CA PRO A 261 18.25 3.53 8.07
C PRO A 261 18.88 3.05 6.76
N LEU A 262 18.36 3.52 5.65
CA LEU A 262 18.96 3.35 4.33
C LEU A 262 20.27 4.15 4.33
N ARG A 263 21.39 3.50 4.66
CA ARG A 263 22.70 4.08 4.44
C ARG A 263 22.97 4.03 2.94
N GLY A 264 23.01 5.21 2.31
CA GLY A 264 23.58 5.35 0.98
C GLY A 264 25.04 4.90 1.02
N PRO A 265 25.61 4.44 -0.10
CA PRO A 265 27.03 4.16 -0.17
C PRO A 265 27.80 5.48 0.00
N MET A 266 28.23 5.79 1.19
CA MET A 266 29.31 6.77 1.37
C MET A 266 30.56 6.11 0.80
N GLY A 267 31.03 6.65 -0.31
CA GLY A 267 32.30 6.28 -0.89
C GLY A 267 33.43 6.60 0.10
N GLU A 268 34.02 5.56 0.66
CA GLU A 268 35.35 5.66 1.25
C GLU A 268 36.36 5.82 0.11
N HIS A 269 36.75 7.05 -0.15
CA HIS A 269 37.92 7.36 -0.94
C HIS A 269 39.12 7.57 -0.02
N GLY A 270 40.06 6.62 -0.10
CA GLY A 270 41.45 6.92 -0.21
C GLY A 270 42.15 7.54 1.00
N GLY A 271 42.47 6.73 1.97
CA GLY A 271 43.64 6.93 2.82
C GLY A 271 44.78 6.07 2.30
N ARG A 272 45.79 6.71 1.64
CA ARG A 272 47.07 6.07 1.32
C ARG A 272 47.75 5.61 2.61
N PRO A 273 48.41 4.44 2.65
CA PRO A 273 49.28 4.12 3.76
C PRO A 273 50.58 4.92 3.63
N SER A 274 50.85 5.83 4.56
CA SER A 274 52.17 6.39 4.75
C SER A 274 53.04 5.36 5.45
N ALA A 275 54.08 4.95 4.77
CA ALA A 275 55.22 4.28 5.36
C ALA A 275 55.99 5.27 6.23
N ALA A 276 56.28 4.87 7.49
CA ALA A 276 57.42 5.34 8.24
C ALA A 276 57.50 4.54 9.55
N CYS A 277 58.50 3.80 9.66
CA CYS A 277 59.76 3.95 10.45
C CYS A 277 59.64 3.33 11.82
N GLN A 278 60.30 2.22 11.95
CA GLN A 278 61.52 1.95 12.75
C GLN A 278 61.64 2.78 14.05
N GLY A 279 61.67 2.06 15.14
CA GLY A 279 62.03 2.48 16.49
C GLY A 279 61.65 1.41 17.48
#